data_65f73f342de939716d12b738bbd7fef4
#
_entry.id   65f73f342de939716d12b738bbd7fef4
#
_cell.length_a   1.000
_cell.length_b   1.000
_cell.length_c   1.000
_cell.angle_alpha   90.00
_cell.angle_beta   90.00
_cell.angle_gamma   90.00
#
_symmetry.space_group_name_H-M   'P 1'
#
loop_
_entity.id
_entity.type
_entity.pdbx_description
1 polymer ?
#
loop_
_entity_poly.entity_id
_entity_poly.type
_entity_poly.pdbx_seq_one_letter_code
_entity_poly.pdbx_strand_id
1 'polypeptide(L)'
;AQEQLKRLEEALMQKAQEFDSVIKMGRTQMQDAVPIRLGQEFRAYSEAIRRDIVRLERAQDEMRCLNMGGTAIGTGINADEQYLRRIVPNLSKVTGLRLIQAFDLIDATQNLDEFVAVSGAVKTCAVNLSKMCNDLRLLSSGPRTGFGEINLPPMQNGSSIMPGKINPVIPEVVTQVAFHVIGNDTTCLLYTSPSPRD
;
A
#
# COMPACT_ATOMS: atom_id res chain seq x y z
N ALA A 1 -0.98 5.02 -6.95
CA ALA A 1 -1.18 4.61 -5.53
C ALA A 1 -0.79 5.73 -4.56
N GLN A 2 0.43 6.28 -4.61
CA GLN A 2 0.94 7.27 -3.66
C GLN A 2 0.05 8.53 -3.55
N GLU A 3 -0.41 9.09 -4.66
CA GLU A 3 -1.30 10.26 -4.66
C GLU A 3 -2.60 10.00 -3.87
N GLN A 4 -3.19 8.81 -4.03
CA GLN A 4 -4.40 8.45 -3.29
C GLN A 4 -4.13 8.21 -1.80
N LEU A 5 -2.96 7.70 -1.45
CA LEU A 5 -2.55 7.57 -0.06
C LEU A 5 -2.32 8.94 0.61
N LYS A 6 -1.74 9.91 -0.10
CA LYS A 6 -1.61 11.30 0.39
C LYS A 6 -2.98 11.92 0.66
N ARG A 7 -3.93 11.74 -0.26
CA ARG A 7 -5.33 12.19 -0.04
C ARG A 7 -5.99 11.52 1.15
N LEU A 8 -5.73 10.22 1.36
CA LEU A 8 -6.23 9.49 2.53
C LEU A 8 -5.59 10.01 3.82
N GLU A 9 -4.27 10.23 3.82
CA GLU A 9 -3.55 10.81 4.95
C GLU A 9 -4.15 12.17 5.36
N GLU A 10 -4.34 13.06 4.39
CA GLU A 10 -4.95 14.38 4.60
C GLU A 10 -6.37 14.27 5.18
N ALA A 11 -7.20 13.38 4.63
CA ALA A 11 -8.56 13.15 5.12
C ALA A 11 -8.58 12.63 6.56
N LEU A 12 -7.67 11.72 6.90
CA LEU A 12 -7.51 11.21 8.27
C LEU A 12 -7.05 12.30 9.23
N MET A 13 -6.13 13.18 8.82
CA MET A 13 -5.71 14.32 9.61
C MET A 13 -6.83 15.34 9.82
N GLN A 14 -7.67 15.60 8.82
CA GLN A 14 -8.87 16.44 8.97
C GLN A 14 -9.84 15.84 10.00
N LYS A 15 -10.09 14.52 9.93
CA LYS A 15 -10.91 13.83 10.93
C LYS A 15 -10.27 13.80 12.32
N ALA A 16 -8.95 13.73 12.39
CA ALA A 16 -8.23 13.83 13.66
C ALA A 16 -8.46 15.20 14.34
N GLN A 17 -8.48 16.28 13.57
CA GLN A 17 -8.80 17.62 14.08
C GLN A 17 -10.27 17.77 14.46
N GLU A 18 -11.19 17.29 13.60
CA GLU A 18 -12.64 17.34 13.85
C GLU A 18 -13.02 16.62 15.15
N PHE A 19 -12.39 15.48 15.43
CA PHE A 19 -12.72 14.65 16.58
C PHE A 19 -11.78 14.86 17.79
N ASP A 20 -10.96 15.91 17.79
CA ASP A 20 -10.00 16.13 18.88
C ASP A 20 -10.65 16.40 20.26
N SER A 21 -11.89 16.91 20.28
CA SER A 21 -12.65 17.12 21.49
C SER A 21 -13.49 15.93 21.94
N VAL A 22 -13.60 14.87 21.13
CA VAL A 22 -14.44 13.71 21.41
C VAL A 22 -13.69 12.72 22.28
N ILE A 23 -14.12 12.60 23.55
CA ILE A 23 -13.54 11.65 24.49
C ILE A 23 -14.27 10.30 24.36
N LYS A 24 -13.51 9.23 24.31
CA LYS A 24 -13.99 7.85 24.27
C LYS A 24 -13.15 6.94 25.18
N MET A 25 -13.62 5.72 25.36
CA MET A 25 -12.78 4.69 26.01
C MET A 25 -11.72 4.18 25.04
N GLY A 26 -10.46 4.29 25.43
CA GLY A 26 -9.36 3.60 24.77
C GLY A 26 -9.32 2.14 25.20
N ARG A 27 -9.00 1.25 24.25
CA ARG A 27 -8.98 -0.21 24.48
C ARG A 27 -7.62 -0.81 24.13
N THR A 28 -7.27 -1.83 24.89
CA THR A 28 -6.18 -2.75 24.53
C THR A 28 -6.74 -4.16 24.49
N GLN A 29 -6.47 -4.91 23.42
CA GLN A 29 -7.03 -6.26 23.21
C GLN A 29 -8.55 -6.32 23.40
N MET A 30 -9.26 -5.32 22.88
CA MET A 30 -10.70 -5.13 22.96
C MET A 30 -11.26 -4.94 24.39
N GLN A 31 -10.41 -4.79 25.41
CA GLN A 31 -10.81 -4.49 26.79
C GLN A 31 -10.63 -3.00 27.10
N ASP A 32 -11.53 -2.47 27.92
CA ASP A 32 -11.46 -1.08 28.37
C ASP A 32 -10.17 -0.80 29.13
N ALA A 33 -9.53 0.30 28.77
CA ALA A 33 -8.27 0.71 29.40
C ALA A 33 -8.40 2.10 30.03
N VAL A 34 -8.12 3.16 29.29
CA VAL A 34 -8.14 4.54 29.76
C VAL A 34 -8.82 5.45 28.73
N PRO A 35 -9.35 6.61 29.13
CA PRO A 35 -9.90 7.58 28.19
C PRO A 35 -8.88 8.03 27.15
N ILE A 36 -9.33 8.18 25.91
CA ILE A 36 -8.57 8.70 24.76
C ILE A 36 -9.46 9.66 23.98
N ARG A 37 -8.87 10.56 23.21
CA ARG A 37 -9.63 11.35 22.24
C ARG A 37 -9.74 10.59 20.93
N LEU A 38 -10.92 10.56 20.33
CA LEU A 38 -11.14 9.91 19.03
C LEU A 38 -10.20 10.48 17.96
N GLY A 39 -9.92 11.80 18.00
CA GLY A 39 -8.96 12.43 17.11
C GLY A 39 -7.54 11.85 17.19
N GLN A 40 -7.11 11.35 18.37
CA GLN A 40 -5.80 10.69 18.51
C GLN A 40 -5.74 9.35 17.76
N GLU A 41 -6.83 8.58 17.74
CA GLU A 41 -6.91 7.34 16.95
C GLU A 41 -6.83 7.62 15.44
N PHE A 42 -7.57 8.62 14.94
CA PHE A 42 -7.50 9.02 13.53
C PHE A 42 -6.12 9.55 13.14
N ARG A 43 -5.47 10.29 14.03
CA ARG A 43 -4.09 10.72 13.84
C ARG A 43 -3.12 9.53 13.75
N ALA A 44 -3.30 8.51 14.58
CA ALA A 44 -2.49 7.31 14.52
C ALA A 44 -2.67 6.55 13.20
N TYR A 45 -3.87 6.51 12.62
CA TYR A 45 -4.11 5.97 11.27
C TYR A 45 -3.38 6.79 10.20
N SER A 46 -3.46 8.12 10.26
CA SER A 46 -2.72 9.00 9.35
C SER A 46 -1.21 8.75 9.38
N GLU A 47 -0.63 8.60 10.58
CA GLU A 47 0.79 8.29 10.74
C GLU A 47 1.19 6.93 10.14
N ALA A 48 0.31 5.94 10.18
CA ALA A 48 0.55 4.65 9.53
C ALA A 48 0.60 4.82 8.01
N ILE A 49 -0.36 5.53 7.41
CA ILE A 49 -0.41 5.81 5.98
C ILE A 49 0.81 6.62 5.52
N ARG A 50 1.23 7.62 6.30
CA ARG A 50 2.45 8.40 6.01
C ARG A 50 3.69 7.52 5.92
N ARG A 51 3.85 6.56 6.83
CA ARG A 51 4.96 5.59 6.75
C ARG A 51 4.87 4.68 5.52
N ASP A 52 3.67 4.33 5.10
CA ASP A 52 3.47 3.52 3.89
C ASP A 52 3.83 4.29 2.62
N ILE A 53 3.51 5.59 2.55
CA ILE A 53 3.94 6.46 1.46
C ILE A 53 5.47 6.46 1.34
N VAL A 54 6.18 6.65 2.46
CA VAL A 54 7.65 6.65 2.48
C VAL A 54 8.23 5.29 2.04
N ARG A 55 7.62 4.16 2.46
CA ARG A 55 8.06 2.83 2.01
C ARG A 55 7.91 2.65 0.50
N LEU A 56 6.77 3.07 -0.04
CA LEU A 56 6.51 3.01 -1.48
C LEU A 56 7.44 3.93 -2.28
N GLU A 57 7.80 5.10 -1.74
CA GLU A 57 8.78 6.00 -2.37
C GLU A 57 10.16 5.34 -2.44
N ARG A 58 10.61 4.69 -1.36
CA ARG A 58 11.89 3.95 -1.35
C ARG A 58 11.88 2.78 -2.34
N ALA A 59 10.84 1.97 -2.34
CA ALA A 59 10.71 0.86 -3.28
C ALA A 59 10.64 1.35 -4.74
N GLN A 60 10.03 2.50 -5.00
CA GLN A 60 10.05 3.13 -6.32
C GLN A 60 11.46 3.56 -6.74
N ASP A 61 12.29 4.02 -5.82
CA ASP A 61 13.66 4.42 -6.12
C ASP A 61 14.52 3.21 -6.53
N GLU A 62 14.34 2.06 -5.92
CA GLU A 62 14.98 0.80 -6.32
C GLU A 62 14.63 0.42 -7.77
N MET A 63 13.37 0.54 -8.18
CA MET A 63 12.89 0.28 -9.54
C MET A 63 13.46 1.23 -10.62
N ARG A 64 14.22 2.23 -10.27
CA ARG A 64 14.85 3.14 -11.24
C ARG A 64 16.16 2.62 -11.83
N CYS A 65 16.70 1.56 -11.29
CA CYS A 65 17.85 0.84 -11.80
C CYS A 65 17.40 -0.15 -12.89
N LEU A 66 17.94 -0.01 -14.09
CA LEU A 66 17.45 -0.76 -15.26
C LEU A 66 18.54 -1.65 -15.85
N ASN A 67 18.14 -2.84 -16.32
CA ASN A 67 18.99 -3.74 -17.11
C ASN A 67 19.02 -3.40 -18.61
N MET A 68 18.54 -2.21 -19.01
CA MET A 68 18.43 -1.81 -20.40
C MET A 68 19.80 -1.76 -21.08
N GLY A 69 19.89 -2.45 -22.22
CA GLY A 69 21.14 -2.64 -22.95
C GLY A 69 21.81 -4.00 -22.72
N GLY A 70 21.38 -4.76 -21.70
CA GLY A 70 21.94 -6.09 -21.41
C GLY A 70 21.74 -7.12 -22.52
N THR A 71 20.80 -6.88 -23.43
CA THR A 71 20.40 -7.83 -24.49
C THR A 71 19.92 -9.17 -23.91
N ALA A 72 20.42 -10.32 -24.38
CA ALA A 72 19.88 -11.63 -24.01
C ALA A 72 20.18 -12.02 -22.55
N ILE A 73 21.42 -11.81 -22.09
CA ILE A 73 21.92 -12.31 -20.81
C ILE A 73 22.67 -11.27 -19.99
N GLY A 74 22.57 -9.99 -20.34
CA GLY A 74 23.25 -8.90 -19.62
C GLY A 74 24.63 -8.52 -20.15
N THR A 75 25.16 -9.21 -21.16
CA THR A 75 26.50 -8.94 -21.73
C THR A 75 26.50 -7.84 -22.79
N GLY A 76 25.34 -7.44 -23.29
CA GLY A 76 25.24 -6.49 -24.40
C GLY A 76 25.74 -7.03 -25.74
N ILE A 77 25.83 -8.35 -25.88
CA ILE A 77 26.38 -8.98 -27.11
C ILE A 77 25.62 -8.54 -28.35
N ASN A 78 26.36 -8.19 -29.40
CA ASN A 78 25.86 -7.70 -30.68
C ASN A 78 25.10 -6.35 -30.61
N ALA A 79 25.12 -5.64 -29.48
CA ALA A 79 24.57 -4.29 -29.40
C ALA A 79 25.64 -3.24 -29.72
N ASP A 80 25.22 -2.17 -30.40
CA ASP A 80 26.09 -1.02 -30.66
C ASP A 80 26.48 -0.32 -29.34
N GLU A 81 27.76 0.00 -29.17
CA GLU A 81 28.26 0.60 -27.93
C GLU A 81 27.63 1.96 -27.63
N GLN A 82 27.34 2.76 -28.66
CA GLN A 82 26.68 4.05 -28.48
C GLN A 82 25.21 3.86 -28.05
N TYR A 83 24.54 2.81 -28.52
CA TYR A 83 23.21 2.44 -28.05
C TYR A 83 23.25 2.11 -26.55
N LEU A 84 24.17 1.25 -26.12
CA LEU A 84 24.32 0.86 -24.71
C LEU A 84 24.50 2.09 -23.79
N ARG A 85 25.31 3.04 -24.22
CA ARG A 85 25.59 4.26 -23.43
C ARG A 85 24.44 5.27 -23.44
N ARG A 86 23.58 5.27 -24.45
CA ARG A 86 22.54 6.30 -24.64
C ARG A 86 21.14 5.87 -24.28
N ILE A 87 20.86 4.58 -24.20
CA ILE A 87 19.48 4.07 -24.04
C ILE A 87 18.83 4.57 -22.75
N VAL A 88 19.47 4.40 -21.61
CA VAL A 88 18.90 4.83 -20.31
C VAL A 88 18.86 6.36 -20.17
N PRO A 89 19.89 7.15 -20.52
CA PRO A 89 19.78 8.59 -20.55
C PRO A 89 18.68 9.14 -21.47
N ASN A 90 18.45 8.54 -22.63
CA ASN A 90 17.36 8.93 -23.52
C ASN A 90 15.99 8.53 -22.94
N LEU A 91 15.88 7.35 -22.37
CA LEU A 91 14.66 6.92 -21.70
C LEU A 91 14.31 7.85 -20.53
N SER A 92 15.31 8.28 -19.74
CA SER A 92 15.12 9.27 -18.69
C SER A 92 14.56 10.59 -19.23
N LYS A 93 15.08 11.07 -20.38
CA LYS A 93 14.57 12.31 -21.00
C LYS A 93 13.14 12.16 -21.50
N VAL A 94 12.81 11.03 -22.14
CA VAL A 94 11.47 10.79 -22.69
C VAL A 94 10.42 10.61 -21.61
N THR A 95 10.76 9.90 -20.53
CA THR A 95 9.83 9.60 -19.44
C THR A 95 9.75 10.70 -18.38
N GLY A 96 10.75 11.58 -18.30
CA GLY A 96 10.92 12.53 -17.21
C GLY A 96 11.31 11.86 -15.88
N LEU A 97 11.59 10.56 -15.87
CA LEU A 97 12.02 9.81 -14.70
C LEU A 97 13.54 9.84 -14.56
N ARG A 98 14.02 9.88 -13.35
CA ARG A 98 15.45 9.75 -13.04
C ARG A 98 15.84 8.26 -13.06
N LEU A 99 16.15 7.74 -14.25
CA LEU A 99 16.53 6.33 -14.46
C LEU A 99 18.06 6.22 -14.52
N ILE A 100 18.59 5.10 -14.03
CA ILE A 100 20.00 4.75 -14.07
C ILE A 100 20.18 3.37 -14.71
N GLN A 101 21.28 3.16 -15.39
CA GLN A 101 21.64 1.83 -15.87
C GLN A 101 22.28 1.06 -14.72
N ALA A 102 21.95 -0.22 -14.55
CA ALA A 102 22.56 -1.08 -13.56
C ALA A 102 24.09 -1.16 -13.76
N PHE A 103 24.81 -1.25 -12.66
CA PHE A 103 26.26 -1.40 -12.70
C PHE A 103 26.67 -2.74 -13.34
N ASP A 104 25.96 -3.79 -13.00
CA ASP A 104 26.08 -5.13 -13.61
C ASP A 104 24.77 -5.50 -14.28
N LEU A 105 24.78 -5.54 -15.62
CA LEU A 105 23.59 -5.87 -16.40
C LEU A 105 23.27 -7.36 -16.39
N ILE A 106 24.23 -8.24 -16.06
CA ILE A 106 23.99 -9.66 -15.90
C ILE A 106 23.18 -9.88 -14.62
N ASP A 107 23.63 -9.28 -13.52
CA ASP A 107 22.91 -9.27 -12.25
C ASP A 107 21.47 -8.76 -12.42
N ALA A 108 21.32 -7.57 -12.96
CA ALA A 108 20.01 -6.94 -13.18
C ALA A 108 19.12 -7.69 -14.22
N THR A 109 19.68 -8.62 -14.99
CA THR A 109 18.90 -9.45 -15.93
C THR A 109 18.39 -10.71 -15.26
N GLN A 110 19.12 -11.27 -14.30
CA GLN A 110 18.76 -12.53 -13.66
C GLN A 110 17.99 -12.35 -12.34
N ASN A 111 18.19 -11.25 -11.62
CA ASN A 111 17.56 -10.98 -10.33
C ASN A 111 16.32 -10.09 -10.48
N LEU A 112 15.33 -10.28 -9.60
CA LEU A 112 14.04 -9.58 -9.57
C LEU A 112 13.70 -9.06 -8.17
N ASP A 113 14.71 -8.84 -7.35
CA ASP A 113 14.57 -8.43 -5.94
C ASP A 113 13.92 -7.06 -5.78
N GLU A 114 14.10 -6.13 -6.72
CA GLU A 114 13.40 -4.84 -6.71
C GLU A 114 11.88 -5.02 -6.82
N PHE A 115 11.41 -6.00 -7.60
CA PHE A 115 9.98 -6.31 -7.69
C PHE A 115 9.46 -6.92 -6.38
N VAL A 116 10.27 -7.74 -5.72
CA VAL A 116 9.93 -8.30 -4.40
C VAL A 116 9.87 -7.18 -3.35
N ALA A 117 10.78 -6.23 -3.39
CA ALA A 117 10.77 -5.05 -2.51
C ALA A 117 9.50 -4.21 -2.69
N VAL A 118 9.09 -3.94 -3.95
CA VAL A 118 7.82 -3.25 -4.26
C VAL A 118 6.62 -4.05 -3.77
N SER A 119 6.57 -5.35 -4.03
CA SER A 119 5.49 -6.24 -3.58
C SER A 119 5.38 -6.23 -2.06
N GLY A 120 6.50 -6.31 -1.34
CA GLY A 120 6.55 -6.24 0.12
C GLY A 120 6.08 -4.90 0.68
N ALA A 121 6.41 -3.79 0.02
CA ALA A 121 5.94 -2.45 0.40
C ALA A 121 4.41 -2.32 0.21
N VAL A 122 3.88 -2.81 -0.91
CA VAL A 122 2.43 -2.83 -1.20
C VAL A 122 1.70 -3.74 -0.21
N LYS A 123 2.23 -4.92 0.08
CA LYS A 123 1.68 -5.83 1.11
C LYS A 123 1.62 -5.15 2.48
N THR A 124 2.68 -4.47 2.90
CA THR A 124 2.69 -3.77 4.20
C THR A 124 1.60 -2.70 4.26
N CYS A 125 1.42 -1.93 3.18
CA CYS A 125 0.33 -0.96 3.07
C CYS A 125 -1.05 -1.64 3.15
N ALA A 126 -1.24 -2.77 2.46
CA ALA A 126 -2.49 -3.53 2.49
C ALA A 126 -2.82 -4.03 3.90
N VAL A 127 -1.84 -4.50 4.67
CA VAL A 127 -2.01 -4.92 6.08
C VAL A 127 -2.46 -3.74 6.95
N ASN A 128 -1.82 -2.57 6.81
CA ASN A 128 -2.20 -1.37 7.57
C ASN A 128 -3.61 -0.88 7.23
N LEU A 129 -3.97 -0.87 5.94
CA LEU A 129 -5.32 -0.50 5.49
C LEU A 129 -6.37 -1.50 6.00
N SER A 130 -6.08 -2.80 5.94
CA SER A 130 -6.98 -3.84 6.46
C SER A 130 -7.20 -3.67 7.97
N LYS A 131 -6.14 -3.43 8.74
CA LYS A 131 -6.23 -3.17 10.19
C LYS A 131 -7.11 -1.95 10.47
N MET A 132 -6.86 -0.83 9.82
CA MET A 132 -7.66 0.39 9.98
C MET A 132 -9.13 0.16 9.63
N CYS A 133 -9.41 -0.53 8.53
CA CYS A 133 -10.78 -0.83 8.12
C CYS A 133 -11.50 -1.75 9.10
N ASN A 134 -10.82 -2.72 9.68
CA ASN A 134 -11.39 -3.59 10.70
C ASN A 134 -11.72 -2.80 11.98
N ASP A 135 -10.85 -1.88 12.40
CA ASP A 135 -11.11 -0.99 13.52
C ASP A 135 -12.37 -0.12 13.26
N LEU A 136 -12.45 0.52 12.09
CA LEU A 136 -13.61 1.35 11.73
C LEU A 136 -14.92 0.54 11.71
N ARG A 137 -14.87 -0.70 11.21
CA ARG A 137 -16.03 -1.62 11.25
C ARG A 137 -16.43 -1.98 12.68
N LEU A 138 -15.45 -2.24 13.54
CA LEU A 138 -15.69 -2.54 14.95
C LEU A 138 -16.30 -1.33 15.69
N LEU A 139 -15.71 -0.14 15.53
CA LEU A 139 -16.21 1.10 16.14
C LEU A 139 -17.62 1.46 15.67
N SER A 140 -17.98 1.15 14.42
CA SER A 140 -19.31 1.39 13.86
C SER A 140 -20.31 0.25 14.07
N SER A 141 -19.92 -0.80 14.77
CA SER A 141 -20.76 -1.98 14.95
C SER A 141 -22.02 -1.68 15.78
N GLY A 142 -23.10 -2.36 15.45
CA GLY A 142 -24.37 -2.22 16.15
C GLY A 142 -25.45 -1.52 15.34
N PRO A 143 -26.02 -0.40 15.79
CA PRO A 143 -25.59 0.44 16.94
C PRO A 143 -26.09 -0.01 18.31
N ARG A 144 -27.11 -0.88 18.41
CA ARG A 144 -27.76 -1.19 19.70
C ARG A 144 -26.98 -2.20 20.55
N THR A 145 -26.36 -3.19 19.92
CA THR A 145 -25.66 -4.30 20.59
C THR A 145 -24.19 -4.40 20.19
N GLY A 146 -23.65 -3.37 19.58
CA GLY A 146 -22.25 -3.19 19.27
C GLY A 146 -21.70 -1.92 19.90
N PHE A 147 -20.53 -1.46 19.45
CA PHE A 147 -19.90 -0.28 20.05
C PHE A 147 -20.60 1.04 19.69
N GLY A 148 -21.02 1.22 18.44
CA GLY A 148 -21.74 2.42 18.01
C GLY A 148 -21.02 3.73 18.28
N GLU A 149 -19.69 3.71 18.32
CA GLU A 149 -18.87 4.88 18.67
C GLU A 149 -18.69 5.86 17.50
N ILE A 150 -18.81 5.34 16.27
CA ILE A 150 -18.79 6.15 15.04
C ILE A 150 -19.90 5.73 14.10
N ASN A 151 -20.32 6.66 13.23
CA ASN A 151 -21.23 6.37 12.14
C ASN A 151 -20.49 6.47 10.81
N LEU A 152 -20.50 5.40 10.02
CA LEU A 152 -19.98 5.41 8.66
C LEU A 152 -21.12 5.80 7.69
N PRO A 153 -20.81 6.59 6.65
CA PRO A 153 -21.82 6.96 5.66
C PRO A 153 -22.33 5.74 4.89
N PRO A 154 -23.64 5.66 4.61
CA PRO A 154 -24.20 4.57 3.82
C PRO A 154 -23.71 4.69 2.36
N MET A 155 -23.07 3.64 1.85
CA MET A 155 -22.52 3.60 0.49
C MET A 155 -23.18 2.54 -0.40
N GLN A 156 -24.26 1.90 0.10
CA GLN A 156 -25.12 1.00 -0.66
C GLN A 156 -26.53 0.99 -0.09
N ASN A 157 -27.46 0.42 -0.83
CA ASN A 157 -28.82 0.16 -0.32
C ASN A 157 -28.76 -0.80 0.87
N GLY A 158 -29.65 -0.59 1.84
CA GLY A 158 -29.77 -1.48 2.97
C GLY A 158 -30.25 -2.90 2.58
N SER A 159 -30.25 -3.82 3.55
CA SER A 159 -30.73 -5.18 3.35
C SER A 159 -32.21 -5.19 2.95
N SER A 160 -32.58 -6.02 1.96
CA SER A 160 -33.99 -6.25 1.59
C SER A 160 -34.77 -7.05 2.64
N ILE A 161 -34.09 -7.88 3.45
CA ILE A 161 -34.68 -8.73 4.49
C ILE A 161 -34.74 -7.97 5.83
N MET A 162 -33.78 -7.10 6.11
CA MET A 162 -33.65 -6.34 7.35
C MET A 162 -33.65 -4.84 7.02
N PRO A 163 -34.82 -4.19 6.87
CA PRO A 163 -34.87 -2.76 6.54
C PRO A 163 -34.09 -1.89 7.54
N GLY A 164 -33.34 -0.93 7.05
CA GLY A 164 -32.49 -0.07 7.88
C GLY A 164 -31.13 -0.65 8.26
N LYS A 165 -30.82 -1.90 7.92
CA LYS A 165 -29.48 -2.45 8.12
C LYS A 165 -28.55 -2.02 6.98
N ILE A 166 -27.64 -1.11 7.27
CA ILE A 166 -26.63 -0.63 6.32
C ILE A 166 -25.27 -1.14 6.76
N ASN A 167 -24.64 -1.96 5.89
CA ASN A 167 -23.33 -2.52 6.18
C ASN A 167 -22.21 -1.54 5.81
N PRO A 168 -21.06 -1.53 6.52
CA PRO A 168 -19.89 -0.72 6.22
C PRO A 168 -19.08 -1.32 5.04
N VAL A 169 -19.65 -1.29 3.84
CA VAL A 169 -19.15 -2.03 2.66
C VAL A 169 -17.81 -1.54 2.16
N ILE A 170 -17.51 -0.24 2.25
CA ILE A 170 -16.21 0.29 1.77
C ILE A 170 -15.06 -0.28 2.60
N PRO A 171 -15.06 -0.23 3.94
CA PRO A 171 -14.03 -0.91 4.73
C PRO A 171 -13.96 -2.42 4.47
N GLU A 172 -15.08 -3.08 4.19
CA GLU A 172 -15.10 -4.50 3.86
C GLU A 172 -14.39 -4.79 2.54
N VAL A 173 -14.70 -4.05 1.48
CA VAL A 173 -14.05 -4.20 0.17
C VAL A 173 -12.55 -3.94 0.27
N VAL A 174 -12.12 -2.92 1.02
CA VAL A 174 -10.69 -2.65 1.24
C VAL A 174 -10.00 -3.86 1.89
N THR A 175 -10.64 -4.49 2.87
CA THR A 175 -10.11 -5.70 3.51
C THR A 175 -10.01 -6.88 2.53
N GLN A 176 -11.01 -7.07 1.66
CA GLN A 176 -10.99 -8.12 0.62
C GLN A 176 -9.85 -7.87 -0.39
N VAL A 177 -9.68 -6.62 -0.85
CA VAL A 177 -8.57 -6.24 -1.72
C VAL A 177 -7.21 -6.47 -1.04
N ALA A 178 -7.11 -6.15 0.26
CA ALA A 178 -5.90 -6.40 1.03
C ALA A 178 -5.53 -7.90 1.07
N PHE A 179 -6.50 -8.79 1.26
CA PHE A 179 -6.26 -10.23 1.21
C PHE A 179 -5.75 -10.68 -0.15
N HIS A 180 -6.30 -10.13 -1.22
CA HIS A 180 -5.85 -10.42 -2.58
C HIS A 180 -4.40 -9.96 -2.82
N VAL A 181 -4.06 -8.75 -2.38
CA VAL A 181 -2.68 -8.21 -2.44
C VAL A 181 -1.71 -9.09 -1.65
N ILE A 182 -2.07 -9.50 -0.43
CA ILE A 182 -1.23 -10.38 0.41
C ILE A 182 -1.00 -11.73 -0.27
N GLY A 183 -2.04 -12.31 -0.88
CA GLY A 183 -1.90 -13.57 -1.63
C GLY A 183 -0.99 -13.44 -2.86
N ASN A 184 -1.10 -12.33 -3.59
CA ASN A 184 -0.26 -12.07 -4.78
C ASN A 184 1.21 -11.82 -4.43
N ASP A 185 1.53 -11.37 -3.24
CA ASP A 185 2.92 -11.24 -2.78
C ASP A 185 3.63 -12.61 -2.75
N THR A 186 2.95 -13.65 -2.31
CA THR A 186 3.48 -15.02 -2.38
C THR A 186 3.75 -15.46 -3.83
N THR A 187 2.90 -15.10 -4.78
CA THR A 187 3.12 -15.34 -6.20
C THR A 187 4.37 -14.62 -6.70
N CYS A 188 4.58 -13.37 -6.29
CA CYS A 188 5.76 -12.59 -6.64
C CYS A 188 7.05 -13.28 -6.15
N LEU A 189 7.07 -13.75 -4.91
CA LEU A 189 8.20 -14.48 -4.34
C LEU A 189 8.53 -15.77 -5.13
N LEU A 190 7.51 -16.51 -5.53
CA LEU A 190 7.69 -17.75 -6.29
C LEU A 190 8.16 -17.50 -7.72
N TYR A 191 7.83 -16.37 -8.31
CA TYR A 191 8.29 -16.01 -9.66
C TYR A 191 9.79 -15.72 -9.74
N THR A 192 10.43 -15.41 -8.62
CA THR A 192 11.90 -15.24 -8.54
C THR A 192 12.67 -16.55 -8.43
N SER A 193 12.03 -17.71 -8.68
CA SER A 193 12.67 -19.01 -8.67
C SER A 193 13.80 -19.11 -9.70
N PRO A 194 14.81 -19.98 -9.46
CA PRO A 194 15.96 -20.14 -10.35
C PRO A 194 15.54 -20.34 -11.80
N SER A 195 16.17 -19.62 -12.70
CA SER A 195 16.02 -19.83 -14.14
C SER A 195 17.14 -20.76 -14.62
N PRO A 196 16.88 -21.75 -15.49
CA PRO A 196 17.90 -22.62 -16.05
C PRO A 196 18.78 -21.90 -17.09
N ARG A 197 19.11 -20.64 -16.86
CA ARG A 197 20.10 -19.90 -17.65
C ARG A 197 21.54 -20.21 -17.24
N ASP A 198 21.69 -20.91 -16.16
CA ASP A 198 22.95 -21.26 -15.52
C ASP A 198 23.51 -22.55 -16.09
#